data_288d52b881d2a1ff828ba2cfaf992fd1
#
_entry.id   288d52b881d2a1ff828ba2cfaf992fd1
#
_cell.length_a   1.000
_cell.length_b   1.000
_cell.length_c   1.000
_cell.angle_alpha   90.00
_cell.angle_beta   90.00
_cell.angle_gamma   90.00
#
_symmetry.space_group_name_H-M   'P 1'
#
loop_
_entity.id
_entity.type
_entity.pdbx_description
1 polymer ?
#
loop_
_entity_poly.entity_id
_entity_poly.type
_entity_poly.pdbx_seq_one_letter_code
_entity_poly.pdbx_strand_id
1 'polypeptide(L)'
;MAGIAALDLLCARNYRPIEISNVLYQPIEKPLHKSNSPIRVRIVESDEMKLWTDISTRGWTSDHPELLEFFQQFGRLSSARRSSVYFLAEFEGKPGAAGLLCPHEGVALLGGAATIPELRHRGLQSALLRERLSYAFEHGCDLASMAAGAGSESQRNAERNGFRIAYTRIKWQLARSSSSTNPATR
;
A
#
# COMPACT_ATOMS: atom_id res chain seq x y z
N MET A 1 -14.76 -18.16 -4.93
CA MET A 1 -14.08 -17.57 -6.12
C MET A 1 -15.12 -17.26 -7.17
N ALA A 2 -15.02 -16.08 -7.81
CA ALA A 2 -15.87 -15.80 -8.98
C ALA A 2 -15.49 -16.77 -10.11
N GLY A 3 -16.46 -17.53 -10.61
CA GLY A 3 -16.24 -18.43 -11.73
C GLY A 3 -16.11 -17.68 -13.07
N ILE A 4 -15.73 -18.38 -14.13
CA ILE A 4 -15.58 -17.81 -15.50
C ILE A 4 -16.85 -17.08 -15.92
N ALA A 5 -18.04 -17.61 -15.62
CA ALA A 5 -19.32 -16.95 -15.93
C ALA A 5 -19.46 -15.52 -15.36
N ALA A 6 -18.87 -15.25 -14.19
CA ALA A 6 -18.88 -13.90 -13.62
C ALA A 6 -17.95 -12.94 -14.39
N LEU A 7 -16.83 -13.45 -14.90
CA LEU A 7 -15.90 -12.67 -15.74
C LEU A 7 -16.55 -12.36 -17.09
N ASP A 8 -17.21 -13.34 -17.72
CA ASP A 8 -17.95 -13.17 -18.97
C ASP A 8 -19.07 -12.14 -18.82
N LEU A 9 -19.80 -12.19 -17.69
CA LEU A 9 -20.84 -11.21 -17.40
C LEU A 9 -20.31 -9.79 -17.28
N LEU A 10 -19.16 -9.62 -16.64
CA LEU A 10 -18.50 -8.30 -16.52
C LEU A 10 -18.07 -7.79 -17.89
N CYS A 11 -17.44 -8.64 -18.71
CA CYS A 11 -17.06 -8.29 -20.08
C CYS A 11 -18.30 -7.91 -20.92
N ALA A 12 -19.37 -8.70 -20.85
CA ALA A 12 -20.62 -8.42 -21.58
C ALA A 12 -21.28 -7.10 -21.16
N ARG A 13 -21.03 -6.64 -19.93
CA ARG A 13 -21.49 -5.35 -19.40
C ARG A 13 -20.48 -4.21 -19.59
N ASN A 14 -19.52 -4.39 -20.50
CA ASN A 14 -18.50 -3.39 -20.83
C ASN A 14 -17.58 -2.99 -19.65
N TYR A 15 -17.39 -3.92 -18.68
CA TYR A 15 -16.31 -3.78 -17.72
C TYR A 15 -15.01 -4.35 -18.28
N ARG A 16 -13.90 -3.73 -17.90
CA ARG A 16 -12.55 -4.21 -18.23
C ARG A 16 -11.71 -4.34 -16.96
N PRO A 17 -10.83 -5.33 -16.89
CA PRO A 17 -9.90 -5.45 -15.76
C PRO A 17 -8.88 -4.30 -15.82
N ILE A 18 -8.62 -3.68 -14.66
CA ILE A 18 -7.67 -2.57 -14.53
C ILE A 18 -6.52 -2.87 -13.57
N GLU A 19 -6.69 -3.85 -12.70
CA GLU A 19 -5.65 -4.24 -11.75
C GLU A 19 -5.82 -5.71 -11.36
N ILE A 20 -4.70 -6.43 -11.31
CA ILE A 20 -4.61 -7.75 -10.68
C ILE A 20 -3.70 -7.63 -9.46
N SER A 21 -4.22 -7.95 -8.29
CA SER A 21 -3.48 -7.87 -7.04
C SER A 21 -3.71 -9.11 -6.18
N ASN A 22 -2.70 -9.46 -5.40
CA ASN A 22 -2.78 -10.50 -4.40
C ASN A 22 -3.04 -9.88 -3.03
N VAL A 23 -3.96 -10.47 -2.28
CA VAL A 23 -4.11 -10.24 -0.84
C VAL A 23 -3.21 -11.23 -0.14
N LEU A 24 -2.32 -10.71 0.70
CA LEU A 24 -1.36 -11.49 1.46
C LEU A 24 -1.69 -11.38 2.94
N TYR A 25 -1.33 -12.41 3.69
CA TYR A 25 -1.50 -12.49 5.13
C TYR A 25 -0.28 -13.09 5.80
N GLN A 26 -0.12 -12.76 7.08
CA GLN A 26 0.88 -13.38 7.97
C GLN A 26 0.32 -13.41 9.39
N PRO A 27 0.31 -14.57 10.09
CA PRO A 27 0.11 -14.62 11.53
C PRO A 27 1.23 -13.85 12.25
N ILE A 28 0.88 -13.12 13.30
CA ILE A 28 1.82 -12.37 14.12
C ILE A 28 1.94 -13.09 15.47
N GLU A 29 2.99 -13.90 15.62
CA GLU A 29 3.18 -14.73 16.83
C GLU A 29 4.17 -14.14 17.83
N LYS A 30 5.09 -13.29 17.38
CA LYS A 30 6.17 -12.72 18.20
C LYS A 30 6.59 -11.35 17.69
N PRO A 31 7.05 -10.45 18.59
CA PRO A 31 7.71 -9.23 18.16
C PRO A 31 8.98 -9.57 17.38
N LEU A 32 9.15 -8.94 16.23
CA LEU A 32 10.33 -9.13 15.41
C LEU A 32 11.51 -8.38 16.04
N HIS A 33 12.65 -9.06 16.19
CA HIS A 33 13.84 -8.45 16.76
C HIS A 33 14.27 -7.20 15.99
N LYS A 34 14.60 -6.13 16.74
CA LYS A 34 15.22 -4.93 16.18
C LYS A 34 16.56 -5.30 15.54
N SER A 35 16.73 -4.98 14.29
CA SER A 35 17.99 -5.18 13.57
C SER A 35 18.94 -4.03 13.92
N ASN A 36 20.24 -4.33 14.14
CA ASN A 36 21.30 -3.32 14.14
C ASN A 36 21.51 -2.80 12.71
N SER A 37 20.68 -1.86 12.29
CA SER A 37 20.65 -1.31 10.95
C SER A 37 20.79 0.22 11.05
N PRO A 38 21.41 0.89 10.08
CA PRO A 38 21.43 2.35 10.00
C PRO A 38 20.04 2.94 9.70
N ILE A 39 19.02 2.07 9.61
CA ILE A 39 17.63 2.46 9.35
C ILE A 39 16.90 2.61 10.68
N ARG A 40 16.35 3.79 10.91
CA ARG A 40 15.44 4.09 12.00
C ARG A 40 14.02 4.12 11.46
N VAL A 41 13.10 3.42 12.12
CA VAL A 41 11.65 3.54 11.83
C VAL A 41 10.98 4.15 13.04
N ARG A 42 10.07 5.09 12.80
CA ARG A 42 9.33 5.77 13.84
C ARG A 42 7.88 6.06 13.44
N ILE A 43 7.04 6.25 14.43
CA ILE A 43 5.69 6.76 14.26
C ILE A 43 5.76 8.26 13.93
N VAL A 44 4.84 8.72 13.13
CA VAL A 44 4.72 10.10 12.66
C VAL A 44 3.89 10.90 13.65
N GLU A 45 4.39 12.02 14.11
CA GLU A 45 3.65 12.98 14.93
C GLU A 45 2.67 13.80 14.05
N SER A 46 1.69 14.43 14.69
CA SER A 46 0.60 15.12 13.99
C SER A 46 1.07 16.25 13.08
N ASP A 47 2.10 16.97 13.48
CA ASP A 47 2.71 18.08 12.73
C ASP A 47 3.59 17.63 11.57
N GLU A 48 3.98 16.34 11.53
CA GLU A 48 4.79 15.73 10.48
C GLU A 48 3.96 15.07 9.37
N MET A 49 2.64 15.09 9.43
CA MET A 49 1.79 14.46 8.41
C MET A 49 2.06 14.98 6.99
N LYS A 50 2.48 16.23 6.86
CA LYS A 50 2.91 16.78 5.56
C LYS A 50 4.14 16.06 5.03
N LEU A 51 5.16 15.83 5.88
CA LEU A 51 6.37 15.09 5.51
C LEU A 51 6.04 13.66 5.08
N TRP A 52 5.19 12.97 5.85
CA TRP A 52 4.74 11.63 5.49
C TRP A 52 4.05 11.60 4.12
N THR A 53 3.15 12.56 3.87
CA THR A 53 2.43 12.68 2.59
C THR A 53 3.39 12.95 1.43
N ASP A 54 4.36 13.85 1.61
CA ASP A 54 5.35 14.20 0.59
C ASP A 54 6.23 12.97 0.22
N ILE A 55 6.72 12.22 1.22
CA ILE A 55 7.52 11.00 1.01
C ILE A 55 6.67 9.91 0.33
N SER A 56 5.45 9.69 0.81
CA SER A 56 4.53 8.71 0.23
C SER A 56 4.21 9.05 -1.24
N THR A 57 3.85 10.31 -1.52
CA THR A 57 3.56 10.79 -2.87
C THR A 57 4.74 10.59 -3.79
N ARG A 58 5.94 11.06 -3.41
CA ARG A 58 7.16 10.90 -4.22
C ARG A 58 7.47 9.43 -4.51
N GLY A 59 7.32 8.57 -3.51
CA GLY A 59 7.60 7.16 -3.66
C GLY A 59 6.67 6.45 -4.65
N TRP A 60 5.39 6.81 -4.67
CA TRP A 60 4.39 6.24 -5.57
C TRP A 60 4.43 6.87 -6.97
N THR A 61 4.52 8.20 -7.06
CA THR A 61 4.40 8.90 -8.33
C THR A 61 5.65 8.80 -9.21
N SER A 62 6.77 8.35 -8.67
CA SER A 62 7.95 8.04 -9.48
C SER A 62 7.72 6.95 -10.53
N ASP A 63 6.86 5.99 -10.20
CA ASP A 63 6.53 4.87 -11.09
C ASP A 63 5.11 5.03 -11.71
N HIS A 64 4.27 5.87 -11.07
CA HIS A 64 2.86 6.07 -11.38
C HIS A 64 2.51 7.56 -11.34
N PRO A 65 3.01 8.39 -12.27
CA PRO A 65 2.78 9.85 -12.27
C PRO A 65 1.29 10.21 -12.35
N GLU A 66 0.46 9.36 -12.95
CA GLU A 66 -0.99 9.52 -13.03
C GLU A 66 -1.70 9.52 -11.67
N LEU A 67 -1.05 9.02 -10.63
CA LEU A 67 -1.62 8.96 -9.27
C LEU A 67 -1.35 10.23 -8.44
N LEU A 68 -0.67 11.24 -8.98
CA LEU A 68 -0.28 12.45 -8.22
C LEU A 68 -1.51 13.14 -7.60
N GLU A 69 -2.54 13.38 -8.40
CA GLU A 69 -3.76 14.03 -7.92
C GLU A 69 -4.48 13.20 -6.84
N PHE A 70 -4.53 11.88 -7.03
CA PHE A 70 -5.09 10.96 -6.05
C PHE A 70 -4.35 11.05 -4.71
N PHE A 71 -3.01 11.03 -4.70
CA PHE A 71 -2.23 11.08 -3.46
C PHE A 71 -2.31 12.44 -2.77
N GLN A 72 -2.42 13.54 -3.51
CA GLN A 72 -2.65 14.86 -2.93
C GLN A 72 -4.00 14.94 -2.20
N GLN A 73 -5.05 14.33 -2.76
CA GLN A 73 -6.36 14.23 -2.10
C GLN A 73 -6.34 13.23 -0.95
N PHE A 74 -5.68 12.09 -1.12
CA PHE A 74 -5.56 11.05 -0.10
C PHE A 74 -4.86 11.54 1.17
N GLY A 75 -3.81 12.36 1.05
CA GLY A 75 -3.12 12.97 2.18
C GLY A 75 -4.05 13.81 3.06
N ARG A 76 -5.00 14.54 2.45
CA ARG A 76 -6.02 15.32 3.18
C ARG A 76 -7.04 14.45 3.89
N LEU A 77 -7.43 13.31 3.30
CA LEU A 77 -8.39 12.38 3.90
C LEU A 77 -7.74 11.51 4.98
N SER A 78 -6.48 11.15 4.81
CA SER A 78 -5.74 10.28 5.74
C SER A 78 -5.51 10.96 7.08
N SER A 79 -5.24 12.26 7.11
CA SER A 79 -5.08 13.03 8.35
C SER A 79 -6.33 13.06 9.23
N ALA A 80 -7.50 12.75 8.67
CA ALA A 80 -8.78 12.67 9.38
C ALA A 80 -9.07 11.28 10.00
N ARG A 81 -8.31 10.24 9.68
CA ARG A 81 -8.55 8.87 10.18
C ARG A 81 -7.86 8.65 11.52
N ARG A 82 -8.64 8.64 12.61
CA ARG A 82 -8.16 8.40 13.98
C ARG A 82 -7.66 6.97 14.25
N SER A 83 -7.94 6.00 13.39
CA SER A 83 -7.59 4.58 13.57
C SER A 83 -6.33 4.14 12.81
N SER A 84 -5.67 5.02 12.09
CA SER A 84 -4.46 4.69 11.33
C SER A 84 -3.21 5.18 12.03
N VAL A 85 -2.18 4.35 12.06
CA VAL A 85 -0.84 4.70 12.56
C VAL A 85 0.08 4.86 11.36
N TYR A 86 0.81 5.97 11.33
CA TYR A 86 1.67 6.37 10.22
C TYR A 86 3.13 6.19 10.62
N PHE A 87 3.93 5.64 9.73
CA PHE A 87 5.34 5.35 9.97
C PHE A 87 6.22 5.98 8.91
N LEU A 88 7.38 6.49 9.35
CA LEU A 88 8.48 6.90 8.49
C LEU A 88 9.70 6.03 8.76
N ALA A 89 10.39 5.63 7.69
CA ALA A 89 11.72 5.02 7.78
C ALA A 89 12.77 6.01 7.29
N GLU A 90 13.82 6.15 8.06
CA GLU A 90 14.96 7.04 7.84
C GLU A 90 16.21 6.22 7.60
N PHE A 91 17.00 6.61 6.62
CA PHE A 91 18.33 6.08 6.38
C PHE A 91 19.35 7.17 6.66
N GLU A 92 20.27 6.94 7.61
CA GLU A 92 21.24 7.95 8.05
C GLU A 92 20.60 9.31 8.42
N GLY A 93 19.46 9.26 9.11
CA GLY A 93 18.71 10.44 9.53
C GLY A 93 17.87 11.12 8.45
N LYS A 94 17.83 10.60 7.22
CA LYS A 94 17.03 11.15 6.11
C LYS A 94 15.77 10.32 5.91
N PRO A 95 14.56 10.91 6.06
CA PRO A 95 13.31 10.22 5.77
C PRO A 95 13.25 9.79 4.29
N GLY A 96 12.96 8.52 4.04
CA GLY A 96 12.99 7.97 2.68
C GLY A 96 11.91 6.97 2.36
N ALA A 97 11.19 6.45 3.37
CA ALA A 97 10.05 5.59 3.11
C ALA A 97 8.91 5.89 4.08
N ALA A 98 7.71 5.72 3.61
CA ALA A 98 6.46 5.92 4.33
C ALA A 98 5.63 4.64 4.32
N GLY A 99 4.75 4.47 5.30
CA GLY A 99 3.78 3.40 5.35
C GLY A 99 2.76 3.63 6.45
N LEU A 100 1.63 2.95 6.38
CA LEU A 100 0.60 3.02 7.41
C LEU A 100 0.16 1.63 7.87
N LEU A 101 -0.47 1.60 9.02
CA LEU A 101 -1.11 0.43 9.62
C LEU A 101 -2.47 0.85 10.17
N CYS A 102 -3.50 0.04 9.88
CA CYS A 102 -4.84 0.19 10.45
C CYS A 102 -5.15 -1.05 11.27
N PRO A 103 -5.09 -0.99 12.61
CA PRO A 103 -5.52 -2.09 13.46
C PRO A 103 -7.06 -2.12 13.55
N HIS A 104 -7.63 -3.31 13.43
CA HIS A 104 -9.06 -3.53 13.58
C HIS A 104 -9.33 -4.97 13.98
N GLU A 105 -9.98 -5.18 15.14
CA GLU A 105 -10.43 -6.50 15.62
C GLU A 105 -9.36 -7.61 15.52
N GLY A 106 -8.15 -7.35 16.00
CA GLY A 106 -7.03 -8.30 15.97
C GLY A 106 -6.31 -8.40 14.62
N VAL A 107 -6.79 -7.71 13.59
CA VAL A 107 -6.16 -7.68 12.26
C VAL A 107 -5.43 -6.37 12.03
N ALA A 108 -4.17 -6.44 11.62
CA ALA A 108 -3.37 -5.31 11.17
C ALA A 108 -3.41 -5.18 9.65
N LEU A 109 -4.16 -4.23 9.11
CA LEU A 109 -4.11 -3.93 7.68
C LEU A 109 -2.93 -2.99 7.39
N LEU A 110 -1.96 -3.49 6.62
CA LEU A 110 -0.79 -2.72 6.21
C LEU A 110 -1.03 -2.09 4.83
N GLY A 111 -0.81 -0.79 4.72
CA GLY A 111 -1.04 -0.06 3.48
C GLY A 111 -0.04 1.07 3.23
N GLY A 112 -0.18 1.72 2.08
CA GLY A 112 0.48 2.97 1.74
C GLY A 112 2.01 2.94 1.76
N ALA A 113 2.63 1.76 1.61
CA ALA A 113 4.09 1.65 1.69
C ALA A 113 4.75 2.11 0.39
N ALA A 114 5.65 3.09 0.49
CA ALA A 114 6.42 3.63 -0.62
C ALA A 114 7.83 4.02 -0.17
N THR A 115 8.79 3.98 -1.10
CA THR A 115 10.16 4.47 -0.89
C THR A 115 10.53 5.43 -2.01
N ILE A 116 11.10 6.57 -1.66
CA ILE A 116 11.60 7.52 -2.67
C ILE A 116 12.71 6.86 -3.51
N PRO A 117 12.83 7.19 -4.81
CA PRO A 117 13.77 6.52 -5.72
C PRO A 117 15.21 6.47 -5.21
N GLU A 118 15.70 7.53 -4.64
CA GLU A 118 17.10 7.70 -4.21
C GLU A 118 17.50 6.79 -3.03
N LEU A 119 16.51 6.27 -2.28
CA LEU A 119 16.73 5.41 -1.12
C LEU A 119 16.17 3.99 -1.30
N ARG A 120 15.81 3.62 -2.53
CA ARG A 120 15.43 2.23 -2.85
C ARG A 120 16.62 1.27 -2.68
N HIS A 121 16.31 -0.01 -2.56
CA HIS A 121 17.28 -1.10 -2.40
C HIS A 121 18.19 -1.00 -1.14
N ARG A 122 17.87 -0.12 -0.20
CA ARG A 122 18.59 0.04 1.07
C ARG A 122 17.92 -0.63 2.27
N GLY A 123 16.88 -1.43 2.04
CA GLY A 123 16.20 -2.20 3.09
C GLY A 123 15.11 -1.45 3.88
N LEU A 124 14.77 -0.18 3.51
CA LEU A 124 13.77 0.62 4.23
C LEU A 124 12.40 -0.05 4.25
N GLN A 125 11.97 -0.70 3.15
CA GLN A 125 10.67 -1.39 3.10
C GLN A 125 10.60 -2.57 4.07
N SER A 126 11.67 -3.37 4.17
CA SER A 126 11.72 -4.48 5.10
C SER A 126 11.78 -4.00 6.56
N ALA A 127 12.50 -2.91 6.84
CA ALA A 127 12.52 -2.30 8.17
C ALA A 127 11.13 -1.76 8.56
N LEU A 128 10.49 -1.05 7.64
CA LEU A 128 9.14 -0.51 7.80
C LEU A 128 8.10 -1.61 8.03
N LEU A 129 8.22 -2.72 7.33
CA LEU A 129 7.33 -3.87 7.48
C LEU A 129 7.49 -4.50 8.86
N ARG A 130 8.73 -4.76 9.30
CA ARG A 130 9.01 -5.33 10.62
C ARG A 130 8.51 -4.46 11.76
N GLU A 131 8.76 -3.16 11.71
CA GLU A 131 8.30 -2.25 12.77
C GLU A 131 6.77 -2.18 12.86
N ARG A 132 6.08 -2.17 11.72
CA ARG A 132 4.61 -2.22 11.70
C ARG A 132 4.08 -3.53 12.27
N LEU A 133 4.73 -4.66 12.00
CA LEU A 133 4.36 -5.96 12.59
C LEU A 133 4.62 -5.99 14.11
N SER A 134 5.73 -5.43 14.58
CA SER A 134 6.01 -5.31 16.02
C SER A 134 4.96 -4.44 16.70
N TYR A 135 4.64 -3.29 16.13
CA TYR A 135 3.58 -2.42 16.64
C TYR A 135 2.22 -3.16 16.68
N ALA A 136 1.88 -3.88 15.63
CA ALA A 136 0.64 -4.64 15.55
C ALA A 136 0.53 -5.68 16.68
N PHE A 137 1.62 -6.42 16.93
CA PHE A 137 1.69 -7.38 18.04
C PHE A 137 1.48 -6.70 19.39
N GLU A 138 2.19 -5.61 19.67
CA GLU A 138 2.10 -4.86 20.92
C GLU A 138 0.70 -4.28 21.16
N HIS A 139 -0.11 -4.11 20.08
CA HIS A 139 -1.47 -3.60 20.13
C HIS A 139 -2.55 -4.68 19.91
N GLY A 140 -2.20 -5.95 20.17
CA GLY A 140 -3.16 -7.05 20.22
C GLY A 140 -3.63 -7.55 18.85
N CYS A 141 -2.88 -7.30 17.77
CA CYS A 141 -3.15 -7.95 16.49
C CYS A 141 -2.40 -9.29 16.40
N ASP A 142 -3.09 -10.33 15.98
CA ASP A 142 -2.56 -11.66 15.75
C ASP A 142 -2.43 -12.02 14.26
N LEU A 143 -3.00 -11.19 13.39
CA LEU A 143 -2.96 -11.36 11.94
C LEU A 143 -2.58 -10.05 11.24
N ALA A 144 -1.63 -10.10 10.32
CA ALA A 144 -1.36 -9.02 9.38
C ALA A 144 -1.91 -9.33 7.99
N SER A 145 -2.42 -8.31 7.32
CA SER A 145 -2.88 -8.40 5.94
C SER A 145 -2.40 -7.21 5.12
N MET A 146 -2.12 -7.45 3.85
CA MET A 146 -1.79 -6.41 2.89
C MET A 146 -2.20 -6.81 1.47
N ALA A 147 -2.20 -5.85 0.55
CA ALA A 147 -2.38 -6.15 -0.86
C ALA A 147 -1.21 -5.59 -1.68
N ALA A 148 -0.81 -6.32 -2.71
CA ALA A 148 0.23 -5.93 -3.65
C ALA A 148 -0.14 -6.36 -5.07
N GLY A 149 0.34 -5.63 -6.07
CA GLY A 149 0.21 -6.06 -7.47
C GLY A 149 0.82 -7.44 -7.67
N ALA A 150 0.15 -8.30 -8.43
CA ALA A 150 0.61 -9.65 -8.69
C ALA A 150 2.00 -9.62 -9.37
N GLY A 151 2.98 -10.35 -8.81
CA GLY A 151 4.36 -10.39 -9.30
C GLY A 151 5.16 -9.11 -9.07
N SER A 152 4.65 -8.14 -8.29
CA SER A 152 5.36 -6.90 -8.00
C SER A 152 6.52 -7.10 -7.00
N GLU A 153 7.43 -6.12 -6.94
CA GLU A 153 8.50 -6.11 -5.94
C GLU A 153 7.94 -6.01 -4.52
N SER A 154 6.81 -5.32 -4.33
CA SER A 154 6.10 -5.24 -3.06
C SER A 154 5.63 -6.63 -2.59
N GLN A 155 5.05 -7.44 -3.49
CA GLN A 155 4.68 -8.81 -3.19
C GLN A 155 5.92 -9.64 -2.80
N ARG A 156 6.97 -9.62 -3.63
CA ARG A 156 8.21 -10.37 -3.35
C ARG A 156 8.85 -9.96 -2.00
N ASN A 157 8.80 -8.67 -1.67
CA ASN A 157 9.29 -8.20 -0.38
C ASN A 157 8.43 -8.74 0.78
N ALA A 158 7.11 -8.76 0.65
CA ALA A 158 6.22 -9.33 1.65
C ALA A 158 6.47 -10.83 1.85
N GLU A 159 6.59 -11.60 0.77
CA GLU A 159 6.87 -13.04 0.82
C GLU A 159 8.22 -13.35 1.48
N ARG A 160 9.28 -12.59 1.18
CA ARG A 160 10.59 -12.70 1.86
C ARG A 160 10.50 -12.40 3.37
N ASN A 161 9.50 -11.66 3.80
CA ASN A 161 9.24 -11.35 5.21
C ASN A 161 8.16 -12.24 5.83
N GLY A 162 7.78 -13.35 5.20
CA GLY A 162 6.91 -14.38 5.76
C GLY A 162 5.43 -14.31 5.39
N PHE A 163 5.03 -13.33 4.58
CA PHE A 163 3.65 -13.26 4.07
C PHE A 163 3.39 -14.38 3.05
N ARG A 164 2.14 -14.82 3.04
CA ARG A 164 1.61 -15.81 2.08
C ARG A 164 0.43 -15.23 1.35
N ILE A 165 0.22 -15.65 0.11
CA ILE A 165 -0.94 -15.25 -0.68
C ILE A 165 -2.17 -15.97 -0.11
N ALA A 166 -3.19 -15.20 0.27
CA ALA A 166 -4.50 -15.72 0.63
C ALA A 166 -5.36 -15.95 -0.61
N TYR A 167 -5.46 -14.94 -1.47
CA TYR A 167 -6.19 -15.01 -2.75
C TYR A 167 -5.77 -13.88 -3.68
N THR A 168 -6.08 -14.08 -4.98
CA THR A 168 -5.94 -13.05 -6.02
C THR A 168 -7.28 -12.37 -6.25
N ARG A 169 -7.26 -11.05 -6.44
CA ARG A 169 -8.42 -10.24 -6.82
C ARG A 169 -8.14 -9.48 -8.10
N ILE A 170 -9.21 -9.19 -8.84
CA ILE A 170 -9.18 -8.35 -10.03
C ILE A 170 -10.10 -7.16 -9.78
N LYS A 171 -9.59 -5.94 -9.98
CA LYS A 171 -10.42 -4.75 -10.02
C LYS A 171 -10.92 -4.53 -11.45
N TRP A 172 -12.19 -4.23 -11.55
CA TRP A 172 -12.87 -3.99 -12.82
C TRP A 172 -13.39 -2.56 -12.87
N GLN A 173 -13.32 -1.95 -14.03
CA GLN A 173 -13.85 -0.61 -14.28
C GLN A 173 -14.82 -0.65 -15.45
N LEU A 174 -15.97 0.00 -15.29
CA LEU A 174 -16.90 0.23 -16.39
C LEU A 174 -16.23 1.14 -17.42
N ALA A 175 -16.07 0.67 -18.65
CA ALA A 175 -15.56 1.49 -19.73
C ALA A 175 -16.54 2.64 -20.00
N ARG A 176 -16.08 3.88 -19.93
CA ARG A 176 -16.89 5.02 -20.35
C ARG A 176 -17.14 4.90 -21.84
N SER A 177 -18.38 4.93 -22.28
CA SER A 177 -18.71 5.15 -23.69
C SER A 177 -18.14 6.51 -24.06
N SER A 178 -17.18 6.54 -24.99
CA SER A 178 -16.79 7.78 -25.64
C SER A 178 -18.07 8.29 -26.36
N SER A 179 -18.73 9.29 -25.79
CA SER A 179 -19.72 10.06 -26.55
C SER A 179 -18.96 10.65 -27.74
N SER A 180 -19.15 10.08 -28.92
CA SER A 180 -18.74 10.67 -30.17
C SER A 180 -19.47 12.01 -30.31
N THR A 181 -18.79 13.09 -29.97
CA THR A 181 -19.17 14.41 -30.46
C THR A 181 -18.92 14.37 -31.98
N ASN A 182 -19.97 14.07 -32.70
CA ASN A 182 -20.02 14.26 -34.14
C ASN A 182 -19.96 15.79 -34.38
N PRO A 183 -18.92 16.36 -34.98
CA PRO A 183 -19.00 17.72 -35.48
C PRO A 183 -19.90 17.70 -36.72
N ALA A 184 -21.19 18.02 -36.49
CA ALA A 184 -22.10 18.28 -37.59
C ALA A 184 -21.55 19.45 -38.43
N THR A 185 -21.26 19.11 -39.65
CA THR A 185 -21.23 19.94 -40.85
C THR A 185 -22.09 21.22 -40.74
N ARG A 186 -21.47 22.35 -40.88
CA ARG A 186 -21.97 23.47 -41.72
C ARG A 186 -20.81 24.32 -42.19
#